data_c7d240cea52d5fcdeebe06df972c4863
#
_entry.id   c7d240cea52d5fcdeebe06df972c4863
#
_cell.length_a   1.000
_cell.length_b   1.000
_cell.length_c   1.000
_cell.angle_alpha   90.00
_cell.angle_beta   90.00
_cell.angle_gamma   90.00
#
_symmetry.space_group_name_H-M   'P 1'
#
loop_
_entity.id
_entity.type
_entity.pdbx_description
1 polymer ?
#
loop_
_entity_poly.entity_id
_entity_poly.type
_entity_poly.pdbx_seq_one_letter_code
_entity_poly.pdbx_strand_id
1 'polypeptide(L)'
;MTKKRKKKIKVKHKKSIILIIVILLIICGVLSFLIIKNSNKIILKNIKNNYNKYVITKGNTKLYDKNKKLIGYIDKDLQIELEDIKNITIKNKYLKVKNSDNYIGYKNIKKIKKITDIDSNDNYIVFNKNIKSNNKINLYRNGKKVITLTNGINKEILYMDKDSYYVKYLNKTFSIKKDKKIKTIKKNNTSDKATDYISVLYYEGIGNNCEGNGCLDIENVKTQIIELKNNGYNLITKDEYIAFINDYIRLKEKSVFLTTGSETDEVKLLNDKYKANISIINDKDNIKFQNTNKKSTSKDKKDKLNRYVIKTYSSIDDILKMANGEDVSEEEINSNDFGIAVLNYHFFYDPNSQRCDEAICLEVNKFREHLQYLKDNGYKTLTMKEFVNWIYGKIDLPKKSVLITIDDGAMGTGKHNGNHLITLLEEYKMHATLFLIAGWWDISNYQSDYLEVQSHTFDMHKYGDCGRGQLVCANYDQAKADLQKSLDIIKDNTSFCYPFYSYDDEAIKAVKDLGFKVAFAGGNVKARRTSDKYKVPRYPIQSDITMQDFIKKIS
;
A
#
# COMPACT_ATOMS: atom_id res chain seq x y z
N MET A 1 -95.70 29.82 -49.75
CA MET A 1 -94.22 29.68 -49.98
C MET A 1 -93.34 30.29 -48.89
N THR A 2 -93.72 30.45 -47.66
CA THR A 2 -92.96 31.25 -46.67
C THR A 2 -92.43 30.50 -45.46
N LYS A 3 -92.95 29.34 -45.13
CA LYS A 3 -92.43 28.58 -43.91
C LYS A 3 -91.23 27.67 -44.21
N LYS A 4 -91.10 27.08 -45.40
CA LYS A 4 -89.96 26.19 -45.74
C LYS A 4 -88.68 26.99 -46.05
N ARG A 5 -88.73 28.22 -46.56
CA ARG A 5 -87.56 29.06 -46.80
C ARG A 5 -86.92 29.60 -45.51
N LYS A 6 -87.74 29.98 -44.50
CA LYS A 6 -87.22 30.43 -43.18
C LYS A 6 -86.53 29.31 -42.40
N LYS A 7 -86.95 28.07 -42.51
CA LYS A 7 -86.33 26.92 -41.84
C LYS A 7 -84.98 26.54 -42.48
N LYS A 8 -84.85 26.64 -43.81
CA LYS A 8 -83.59 26.39 -44.52
C LYS A 8 -82.53 27.45 -44.22
N ILE A 9 -82.90 28.71 -44.07
CA ILE A 9 -82.00 29.83 -43.74
C ILE A 9 -81.55 29.70 -42.28
N LYS A 10 -82.40 29.40 -41.32
CA LYS A 10 -81.99 29.17 -39.86
C LYS A 10 -81.09 27.95 -39.72
N VAL A 11 -81.26 26.88 -40.48
CA VAL A 11 -80.42 25.70 -40.45
C VAL A 11 -79.06 25.99 -41.10
N LYS A 12 -79.00 26.80 -42.19
CA LYS A 12 -77.75 27.22 -42.82
C LYS A 12 -76.94 28.12 -41.85
N HIS A 13 -77.58 29.09 -41.19
CA HIS A 13 -76.90 29.92 -40.16
C HIS A 13 -76.39 29.13 -38.94
N LYS A 14 -77.18 28.15 -38.43
CA LYS A 14 -76.67 27.30 -37.37
C LYS A 14 -75.47 26.46 -37.80
N LYS A 15 -75.47 25.90 -38.99
CA LYS A 15 -74.30 25.16 -39.53
C LYS A 15 -73.07 26.05 -39.71
N SER A 16 -73.27 27.27 -40.22
CA SER A 16 -72.15 28.26 -40.32
C SER A 16 -71.63 28.70 -39.00
N ILE A 17 -72.49 28.94 -38.00
CA ILE A 17 -72.05 29.29 -36.66
C ILE A 17 -71.29 28.13 -36.00
N ILE A 18 -71.76 26.89 -36.14
CA ILE A 18 -71.03 25.70 -35.62
C ILE A 18 -69.69 25.56 -36.35
N LEU A 19 -69.61 25.77 -37.63
CA LEU A 19 -68.35 25.70 -38.38
C LEU A 19 -67.37 26.79 -37.95
N ILE A 20 -67.86 28.01 -37.68
CA ILE A 20 -67.04 29.13 -37.16
C ILE A 20 -66.50 28.78 -35.72
N ILE A 21 -67.35 28.22 -34.89
CA ILE A 21 -66.94 27.80 -33.55
C ILE A 21 -65.87 26.68 -33.60
N VAL A 22 -66.04 25.70 -34.50
CA VAL A 22 -65.07 24.63 -34.72
C VAL A 22 -63.74 25.19 -35.23
N ILE A 23 -63.77 26.12 -36.18
CA ILE A 23 -62.59 26.78 -36.74
C ILE A 23 -61.91 27.61 -35.64
N LEU A 24 -62.62 28.34 -34.77
CA LEU A 24 -62.07 29.08 -33.65
C LEU A 24 -61.44 28.17 -32.63
N LEU A 25 -62.04 27.02 -32.32
CA LEU A 25 -61.49 26.01 -31.41
C LEU A 25 -60.18 25.40 -31.97
N ILE A 26 -60.17 25.12 -33.29
CA ILE A 26 -58.94 24.65 -33.99
C ILE A 26 -57.86 25.73 -33.94
N ILE A 27 -58.18 26.99 -34.24
CA ILE A 27 -57.25 28.13 -34.18
C ILE A 27 -56.74 28.33 -32.76
N CYS A 28 -57.61 28.28 -31.74
CA CYS A 28 -57.19 28.34 -30.33
C CYS A 28 -56.28 27.16 -29.93
N GLY A 29 -56.61 25.96 -30.43
CA GLY A 29 -55.78 24.76 -30.21
C GLY A 29 -54.39 24.91 -30.87
N VAL A 30 -54.33 25.38 -32.13
CA VAL A 30 -53.07 25.62 -32.85
C VAL A 30 -52.26 26.74 -32.19
N LEU A 31 -52.91 27.85 -31.81
CA LEU A 31 -52.23 28.94 -31.09
C LEU A 31 -51.71 28.49 -29.73
N SER A 32 -52.48 27.74 -28.97
CA SER A 32 -52.05 27.15 -27.71
C SER A 32 -50.86 26.20 -27.92
N PHE A 33 -50.91 25.37 -28.95
CA PHE A 33 -49.81 24.48 -29.30
C PHE A 33 -48.54 25.25 -29.71
N LEU A 34 -48.67 26.32 -30.50
CA LEU A 34 -47.56 27.18 -30.91
C LEU A 34 -46.96 27.96 -29.74
N ILE A 35 -47.79 28.46 -28.82
CA ILE A 35 -47.35 29.12 -27.59
C ILE A 35 -46.60 28.13 -26.71
N ILE A 36 -47.09 26.93 -26.51
CA ILE A 36 -46.44 25.88 -25.74
C ILE A 36 -45.12 25.48 -26.39
N LYS A 37 -45.11 25.29 -27.73
CA LYS A 37 -43.89 24.94 -28.47
C LYS A 37 -42.82 26.03 -28.40
N ASN A 38 -43.22 27.32 -28.50
CA ASN A 38 -42.29 28.43 -28.40
C ASN A 38 -41.75 28.64 -26.95
N SER A 39 -42.62 28.56 -25.94
CA SER A 39 -42.20 28.64 -24.54
C SER A 39 -41.22 27.50 -24.17
N ASN A 40 -41.47 26.29 -24.67
CA ASN A 40 -40.57 25.17 -24.47
C ASN A 40 -39.22 25.37 -25.17
N LYS A 41 -39.20 25.98 -26.39
CA LYS A 41 -37.97 26.29 -27.11
C LYS A 41 -37.13 27.37 -26.40
N ILE A 42 -37.77 28.37 -25.80
CA ILE A 42 -37.12 29.41 -25.00
C ILE A 42 -36.54 28.81 -23.71
N ILE A 43 -37.30 27.96 -23.01
CA ILE A 43 -36.84 27.28 -21.81
C ILE A 43 -35.61 26.41 -22.13
N LEU A 44 -35.61 25.67 -23.24
CA LEU A 44 -34.49 24.83 -23.64
C LEU A 44 -33.24 25.64 -23.98
N LYS A 45 -33.41 26.77 -24.67
CA LYS A 45 -32.31 27.71 -24.99
C LYS A 45 -31.71 28.28 -23.72
N ASN A 46 -32.56 28.65 -22.74
CA ASN A 46 -32.10 29.15 -21.45
C ASN A 46 -31.39 28.08 -20.63
N ILE A 47 -31.86 26.83 -20.64
CA ILE A 47 -31.19 25.71 -19.96
C ILE A 47 -29.83 25.48 -20.61
N LYS A 48 -29.74 25.36 -21.94
CA LYS A 48 -28.47 25.13 -22.65
C LYS A 48 -27.44 26.25 -22.46
N ASN A 49 -27.90 27.49 -22.32
CA ASN A 49 -27.03 28.66 -22.16
C ASN A 49 -26.60 28.88 -20.69
N ASN A 50 -27.46 28.54 -19.73
CA ASN A 50 -27.28 28.90 -18.32
C ASN A 50 -26.79 27.77 -17.44
N TYR A 51 -26.79 26.51 -17.91
CA TYR A 51 -26.39 25.35 -17.08
C TYR A 51 -25.29 24.53 -17.75
N ASN A 52 -24.36 24.13 -16.91
CA ASN A 52 -23.24 23.27 -17.28
C ASN A 52 -23.43 21.90 -16.63
N LYS A 53 -22.49 21.01 -16.87
CA LYS A 53 -22.35 19.71 -16.21
C LYS A 53 -22.43 19.81 -14.67
N TYR A 54 -22.01 20.94 -14.09
CA TYR A 54 -21.98 21.15 -12.65
C TYR A 54 -22.85 22.34 -12.24
N VAL A 55 -23.68 22.11 -11.21
CA VAL A 55 -24.57 23.12 -10.65
C VAL A 55 -24.53 23.14 -9.13
N ILE A 56 -24.90 24.26 -8.53
CA ILE A 56 -25.12 24.40 -7.08
C ILE A 56 -26.55 24.86 -6.83
N THR A 57 -27.21 24.30 -5.79
CA THR A 57 -28.57 24.65 -5.42
C THR A 57 -28.62 25.99 -4.70
N LYS A 58 -29.73 26.74 -4.89
CA LYS A 58 -29.98 28.05 -4.22
C LYS A 58 -31.09 27.98 -3.15
N GLY A 59 -31.53 26.78 -2.81
CA GLY A 59 -32.61 26.55 -1.86
C GLY A 59 -33.94 26.24 -2.54
N ASN A 60 -34.77 25.45 -1.86
CA ASN A 60 -36.07 24.97 -2.38
C ASN A 60 -36.00 24.36 -3.78
N THR A 61 -34.86 23.79 -4.15
CA THR A 61 -34.71 23.08 -5.42
C THR A 61 -35.50 21.79 -5.36
N LYS A 62 -36.49 21.66 -6.23
CA LYS A 62 -37.37 20.47 -6.26
C LYS A 62 -36.59 19.22 -6.65
N LEU A 63 -36.81 18.12 -5.94
CA LEU A 63 -36.20 16.81 -6.14
C LEU A 63 -37.28 15.81 -6.57
N TYR A 64 -36.99 15.04 -7.63
CA TYR A 64 -37.95 14.10 -8.21
C TYR A 64 -37.32 12.70 -8.35
N ASP A 65 -38.16 11.66 -8.30
CA ASP A 65 -37.77 10.28 -8.55
C ASP A 65 -37.62 9.96 -10.07
N LYS A 66 -37.31 8.71 -10.37
CA LYS A 66 -37.19 8.20 -11.77
C LYS A 66 -38.47 8.40 -12.59
N ASN A 67 -39.63 8.41 -11.96
CA ASN A 67 -40.94 8.62 -12.58
C ASN A 67 -41.33 10.12 -12.65
N LYS A 68 -40.42 11.01 -12.21
CA LYS A 68 -40.62 12.48 -12.17
C LYS A 68 -41.71 12.92 -11.17
N LYS A 69 -42.00 12.09 -10.19
CA LYS A 69 -42.84 12.45 -9.05
C LYS A 69 -41.99 13.26 -8.05
N LEU A 70 -42.54 14.34 -7.54
CA LEU A 70 -41.89 15.15 -6.49
C LEU A 70 -41.74 14.32 -5.21
N ILE A 71 -40.50 14.19 -4.74
CA ILE A 71 -40.13 13.42 -3.55
C ILE A 71 -39.46 14.27 -2.49
N GLY A 72 -39.17 15.52 -2.77
CA GLY A 72 -38.53 16.38 -1.76
C GLY A 72 -37.98 17.67 -2.31
N TYR A 73 -37.19 18.33 -1.46
CA TYR A 73 -36.56 19.60 -1.73
C TYR A 73 -35.11 19.59 -1.28
N ILE A 74 -34.25 20.29 -2.03
CA ILE A 74 -32.86 20.49 -1.70
C ILE A 74 -32.66 21.93 -1.24
N ASP A 75 -32.01 22.12 -0.10
CA ASP A 75 -31.64 23.41 0.44
C ASP A 75 -30.48 24.04 -0.39
N LYS A 76 -29.98 25.19 0.01
CA LYS A 76 -28.89 25.89 -0.70
C LYS A 76 -27.53 25.13 -0.55
N ASP A 77 -26.64 25.46 -1.48
CA ASP A 77 -25.21 25.12 -1.47
C ASP A 77 -24.86 23.65 -1.73
N LEU A 78 -25.80 22.78 -2.16
CA LEU A 78 -25.43 21.45 -2.64
C LEU A 78 -24.91 21.52 -4.08
N GLN A 79 -23.66 21.05 -4.28
CA GLN A 79 -23.06 20.92 -5.60
C GLN A 79 -23.47 19.57 -6.23
N ILE A 80 -23.94 19.58 -7.47
CA ILE A 80 -24.49 18.41 -8.16
C ILE A 80 -23.88 18.30 -9.55
N GLU A 81 -23.47 17.09 -9.93
CA GLU A 81 -23.11 16.74 -11.31
C GLU A 81 -24.35 16.24 -12.04
N LEU A 82 -24.60 16.82 -13.22
CA LEU A 82 -25.71 16.46 -14.08
C LEU A 82 -25.24 15.54 -15.21
N GLU A 83 -26.14 14.71 -15.76
CA GLU A 83 -25.91 14.04 -17.03
C GLU A 83 -25.76 15.06 -18.18
N ASP A 84 -25.22 14.62 -19.32
CA ASP A 84 -24.91 15.50 -20.45
C ASP A 84 -26.16 16.28 -20.89
N ILE A 85 -26.08 17.60 -20.73
CA ILE A 85 -27.17 18.55 -21.05
C ILE A 85 -27.46 18.62 -22.57
N LYS A 86 -26.54 18.16 -23.43
CA LYS A 86 -26.74 18.17 -24.90
C LYS A 86 -27.93 17.33 -25.34
N ASN A 87 -28.32 16.32 -24.55
CA ASN A 87 -29.40 15.37 -24.86
C ASN A 87 -30.74 15.71 -24.17
N ILE A 88 -30.87 16.88 -23.53
CA ILE A 88 -32.13 17.29 -22.90
C ILE A 88 -33.17 17.61 -23.98
N THR A 89 -34.25 16.83 -23.99
CA THR A 89 -35.44 17.08 -24.87
C THR A 89 -36.47 17.99 -24.18
N ILE A 90 -37.25 18.70 -24.99
CA ILE A 90 -38.22 19.72 -24.57
C ILE A 90 -39.30 19.24 -23.57
N LYS A 91 -39.52 17.93 -23.46
CA LYS A 91 -40.49 17.36 -22.50
C LYS A 91 -40.05 17.45 -21.02
N ASN A 92 -38.80 17.84 -20.74
CA ASN A 92 -38.21 17.67 -19.43
C ASN A 92 -37.91 19.00 -18.71
N LYS A 93 -38.83 19.43 -17.86
CA LYS A 93 -38.58 20.45 -16.83
C LYS A 93 -37.64 19.96 -15.73
N TYR A 94 -36.93 18.83 -15.96
CA TYR A 94 -36.17 18.08 -15.01
C TYR A 94 -34.76 17.84 -15.54
N LEU A 95 -33.76 18.03 -14.68
CA LEU A 95 -32.36 17.76 -14.97
C LEU A 95 -31.94 16.48 -14.26
N LYS A 96 -31.47 15.49 -15.01
CA LYS A 96 -31.06 14.21 -14.44
C LYS A 96 -29.73 14.37 -13.71
N VAL A 97 -29.66 13.86 -12.50
CA VAL A 97 -28.43 13.80 -11.73
C VAL A 97 -27.59 12.62 -12.24
N LYS A 98 -26.32 12.86 -12.54
CA LYS A 98 -25.40 11.84 -13.07
C LYS A 98 -25.30 10.67 -12.11
N ASN A 99 -25.29 9.46 -12.66
CA ASN A 99 -25.23 8.19 -11.91
C ASN A 99 -26.28 8.09 -10.77
N SER A 100 -27.47 8.62 -10.99
CA SER A 100 -28.58 8.58 -10.02
C SER A 100 -29.89 8.43 -10.76
N ASP A 101 -30.88 7.78 -10.12
CA ASP A 101 -32.25 7.70 -10.65
C ASP A 101 -33.06 8.97 -10.39
N ASN A 102 -32.45 9.99 -9.79
CA ASN A 102 -33.13 11.20 -9.40
C ASN A 102 -32.97 12.32 -10.41
N TYR A 103 -33.94 13.22 -10.39
CA TYR A 103 -33.96 14.46 -11.19
C TYR A 103 -34.14 15.67 -10.27
N ILE A 104 -33.56 16.80 -10.68
CA ILE A 104 -33.78 18.09 -10.01
C ILE A 104 -34.52 19.06 -10.91
N GLY A 105 -35.28 19.97 -10.32
CA GLY A 105 -35.91 21.07 -11.05
C GLY A 105 -34.85 22.08 -11.57
N TYR A 106 -35.04 22.61 -12.76
CA TYR A 106 -34.13 23.60 -13.35
C TYR A 106 -34.18 24.97 -12.67
N LYS A 107 -35.17 25.22 -11.82
CA LYS A 107 -35.28 26.44 -11.01
C LYS A 107 -34.43 26.31 -9.75
N ASN A 108 -33.94 27.47 -9.26
CA ASN A 108 -33.18 27.56 -8.00
C ASN A 108 -31.83 26.80 -8.03
N ILE A 109 -31.17 26.78 -9.20
CA ILE A 109 -29.81 26.29 -9.36
C ILE A 109 -28.92 27.32 -10.07
N LYS A 110 -27.61 27.25 -9.86
CA LYS A 110 -26.60 28.10 -10.49
C LYS A 110 -25.49 27.25 -11.06
N LYS A 111 -24.96 27.62 -12.22
CA LYS A 111 -23.78 27.02 -12.85
C LYS A 111 -22.54 27.22 -12.00
N ILE A 112 -21.71 26.17 -11.90
CA ILE A 112 -20.36 26.24 -11.32
C ILE A 112 -19.34 25.60 -12.28
N LYS A 113 -18.05 25.94 -12.12
CA LYS A 113 -16.99 25.45 -13.00
C LYS A 113 -16.62 23.99 -12.70
N LYS A 114 -16.56 23.62 -11.43
CA LYS A 114 -16.19 22.29 -10.93
C LYS A 114 -16.89 22.00 -9.61
N ILE A 115 -16.97 20.72 -9.23
CA ILE A 115 -17.36 20.28 -7.90
C ILE A 115 -16.11 20.32 -7.00
N THR A 116 -16.24 20.94 -5.85
CA THR A 116 -15.20 20.99 -4.80
C THR A 116 -15.61 20.20 -3.56
N ASP A 117 -16.89 19.93 -3.39
CA ASP A 117 -17.47 19.13 -2.33
C ASP A 117 -17.51 17.66 -2.77
N ILE A 118 -16.37 16.96 -2.60
CA ILE A 118 -16.16 15.56 -2.97
C ILE A 118 -16.20 14.73 -1.68
N ASP A 119 -16.81 13.53 -1.72
CA ASP A 119 -16.69 12.56 -0.63
C ASP A 119 -15.24 12.09 -0.55
N SER A 120 -14.75 11.81 0.65
CA SER A 120 -13.56 11.01 0.85
C SER A 120 -13.75 9.65 0.15
N ASN A 121 -12.66 9.09 -0.37
CA ASN A 121 -12.69 7.74 -0.93
C ASN A 121 -12.91 6.75 0.23
N ASP A 122 -14.16 6.35 0.40
CA ASP A 122 -14.54 5.47 1.49
C ASP A 122 -14.17 4.03 1.13
N ASN A 123 -13.31 3.41 1.92
CA ASN A 123 -13.00 1.98 1.86
C ASN A 123 -14.11 1.09 2.43
N TYR A 124 -15.29 1.67 2.69
CA TYR A 124 -16.40 0.98 3.30
C TYR A 124 -17.16 0.08 2.33
N ILE A 125 -17.61 -1.03 2.84
CA ILE A 125 -18.63 -1.85 2.20
C ILE A 125 -19.98 -1.49 2.83
N VAL A 126 -21.01 -1.34 1.98
CA VAL A 126 -22.37 -1.08 2.46
C VAL A 126 -22.82 -2.18 3.42
N PHE A 127 -23.52 -1.80 4.48
CA PHE A 127 -24.11 -2.77 5.38
C PHE A 127 -25.15 -3.61 4.63
N ASN A 128 -25.27 -4.87 5.01
CA ASN A 128 -26.33 -5.74 4.51
C ASN A 128 -27.70 -5.39 5.13
N LYS A 129 -27.96 -4.10 5.25
CA LYS A 129 -29.19 -3.54 5.82
C LYS A 129 -29.55 -2.27 5.07
N ASN A 130 -30.86 -2.07 4.86
CA ASN A 130 -31.42 -0.81 4.40
C ASN A 130 -32.06 -0.07 5.56
N ILE A 131 -32.00 1.26 5.53
CA ILE A 131 -32.95 2.07 6.28
C ILE A 131 -34.24 2.21 5.48
N LYS A 132 -35.39 2.10 6.16
CA LYS A 132 -36.73 2.33 5.59
C LYS A 132 -37.55 3.21 6.49
N SER A 133 -38.12 4.24 5.89
CA SER A 133 -39.12 5.10 6.53
C SER A 133 -40.09 5.61 5.48
N ASN A 134 -41.37 5.71 5.84
CA ASN A 134 -42.40 6.34 5.00
C ASN A 134 -42.66 7.79 5.42
N ASN A 135 -42.04 8.24 6.50
CA ASN A 135 -42.19 9.59 7.04
C ASN A 135 -41.23 10.58 6.35
N LYS A 136 -41.48 11.86 6.55
CA LYS A 136 -40.58 12.93 6.16
C LYS A 136 -39.21 12.71 6.81
N ILE A 137 -38.14 12.73 6.02
CA ILE A 137 -36.73 12.51 6.43
C ILE A 137 -35.87 13.68 6.01
N ASN A 138 -34.99 14.11 6.90
CA ASN A 138 -33.97 15.11 6.63
C ASN A 138 -32.60 14.41 6.46
N LEU A 139 -31.89 14.78 5.40
CA LEU A 139 -30.53 14.35 5.13
C LEU A 139 -29.58 15.51 5.45
N TYR A 140 -28.52 15.20 6.18
CA TYR A 140 -27.53 16.20 6.63
C TYR A 140 -26.19 15.94 5.93
N ARG A 141 -25.46 17.01 5.66
CA ARG A 141 -24.08 16.96 5.16
C ARG A 141 -23.27 18.03 5.90
N ASN A 142 -22.10 17.64 6.44
CA ASN A 142 -21.26 18.52 7.25
C ASN A 142 -22.06 19.22 8.39
N GLY A 143 -22.88 18.44 9.09
CA GLY A 143 -23.71 18.93 10.19
C GLY A 143 -24.91 19.80 9.79
N LYS A 144 -25.05 20.19 8.53
CA LYS A 144 -26.16 21.03 8.03
C LYS A 144 -27.22 20.18 7.35
N LYS A 145 -28.49 20.50 7.59
CA LYS A 145 -29.61 19.93 6.82
C LYS A 145 -29.52 20.40 5.37
N VAL A 146 -29.54 19.47 4.41
CA VAL A 146 -29.37 19.77 2.98
C VAL A 146 -30.52 19.28 2.12
N ILE A 147 -31.10 18.12 2.46
CA ILE A 147 -32.24 17.55 1.71
C ILE A 147 -33.36 17.21 2.67
N THR A 148 -34.58 17.53 2.24
CA THR A 148 -35.80 17.06 2.91
C THR A 148 -36.56 16.16 1.94
N LEU A 149 -36.70 14.88 2.27
CA LEU A 149 -37.52 13.91 1.54
C LEU A 149 -38.93 13.89 2.18
N THR A 150 -39.95 14.04 1.35
CA THR A 150 -41.35 14.09 1.81
C THR A 150 -42.02 12.71 1.86
N ASN A 151 -41.52 11.78 1.05
CA ASN A 151 -42.11 10.44 0.87
C ASN A 151 -41.30 9.33 1.54
N GLY A 152 -40.47 9.70 2.54
CA GLY A 152 -39.62 8.75 3.24
C GLY A 152 -38.37 8.36 2.47
N ILE A 153 -37.74 7.25 2.86
CA ILE A 153 -36.52 6.74 2.28
C ILE A 153 -36.50 5.20 2.34
N ASN A 154 -35.89 4.60 1.33
CA ASN A 154 -35.43 3.20 1.35
C ASN A 154 -34.04 3.18 0.68
N LYS A 155 -32.99 3.13 1.51
CA LYS A 155 -31.59 3.20 1.04
C LYS A 155 -30.69 2.28 1.87
N GLU A 156 -29.67 1.77 1.22
CA GLU A 156 -28.60 1.00 1.88
C GLU A 156 -27.85 1.88 2.86
N ILE A 157 -27.52 1.30 4.00
CA ILE A 157 -26.64 1.92 4.99
C ILE A 157 -25.21 1.72 4.48
N LEU A 158 -24.50 2.80 4.26
CA LEU A 158 -23.08 2.80 3.91
C LEU A 158 -22.23 2.50 5.16
N TYR A 159 -22.46 3.30 6.19
CA TYR A 159 -21.93 3.12 7.55
C TYR A 159 -22.82 3.83 8.54
N MET A 160 -22.53 3.72 9.84
CA MET A 160 -23.26 4.41 10.90
C MET A 160 -22.30 4.90 12.00
N ASP A 161 -22.77 5.78 12.85
CA ASP A 161 -22.19 6.10 14.14
C ASP A 161 -23.23 5.90 15.25
N LYS A 162 -22.93 6.38 16.47
CA LYS A 162 -23.85 6.28 17.60
C LYS A 162 -25.22 6.89 17.30
N ASP A 163 -25.25 8.02 16.59
CA ASP A 163 -26.43 8.90 16.47
C ASP A 163 -27.03 8.92 15.06
N SER A 164 -26.32 8.42 14.04
CA SER A 164 -26.69 8.57 12.63
C SER A 164 -26.47 7.33 11.80
N TYR A 165 -27.26 7.19 10.74
CA TYR A 165 -27.00 6.34 9.59
C TYR A 165 -26.44 7.18 8.44
N TYR A 166 -25.48 6.66 7.70
CA TYR A 166 -24.91 7.30 6.52
C TYR A 166 -25.32 6.53 5.27
N VAL A 167 -25.82 7.26 4.28
CA VAL A 167 -26.34 6.70 3.02
C VAL A 167 -25.81 7.46 1.83
N LYS A 168 -25.64 6.78 0.70
CA LYS A 168 -25.31 7.44 -0.56
C LYS A 168 -26.57 7.94 -1.25
N TYR A 169 -26.63 9.23 -1.52
CA TYR A 169 -27.74 9.89 -2.20
C TYR A 169 -27.22 10.96 -3.15
N LEU A 170 -27.74 11.08 -4.38
CA LEU A 170 -27.23 11.99 -5.41
C LEU A 170 -25.68 11.94 -5.57
N ASN A 171 -25.10 10.75 -5.45
CA ASN A 171 -23.65 10.46 -5.47
C ASN A 171 -22.83 11.09 -4.34
N LYS A 172 -23.47 11.47 -3.27
CA LYS A 172 -22.83 12.03 -2.08
C LYS A 172 -23.28 11.30 -0.83
N THR A 173 -22.45 11.30 0.18
CA THR A 173 -22.76 10.73 1.49
C THR A 173 -23.50 11.73 2.35
N PHE A 174 -24.63 11.30 2.91
CA PHE A 174 -25.45 12.06 3.82
C PHE A 174 -25.70 11.29 5.10
N SER A 175 -25.76 12.00 6.23
CA SER A 175 -26.19 11.41 7.49
C SER A 175 -27.70 11.63 7.70
N ILE A 176 -28.31 10.65 8.37
CA ILE A 176 -29.71 10.64 8.79
C ILE A 176 -29.71 10.32 10.28
N LYS A 177 -30.21 11.20 11.13
CA LYS A 177 -30.29 10.97 12.57
C LYS A 177 -31.12 9.72 12.89
N LYS A 178 -30.63 8.88 13.79
CA LYS A 178 -31.36 7.71 14.27
C LYS A 178 -32.65 8.16 14.98
N ASP A 179 -33.78 7.62 14.57
CA ASP A 179 -35.10 7.90 15.08
C ASP A 179 -35.92 6.59 15.14
N LYS A 180 -36.83 6.45 16.11
CA LYS A 180 -37.74 5.29 16.23
C LYS A 180 -38.60 5.08 14.99
N LYS A 181 -38.79 6.12 14.16
CA LYS A 181 -39.56 6.06 12.90
C LYS A 181 -38.76 5.48 11.74
N ILE A 182 -37.47 5.23 11.92
CA ILE A 182 -36.56 4.66 10.91
C ILE A 182 -36.33 3.20 11.28
N LYS A 183 -36.77 2.28 10.41
CA LYS A 183 -36.55 0.84 10.58
C LYS A 183 -35.33 0.40 9.78
N THR A 184 -34.55 -0.51 10.34
CA THR A 184 -33.50 -1.21 9.58
C THR A 184 -34.03 -2.54 9.08
N ILE A 185 -33.82 -2.85 7.79
CA ILE A 185 -34.29 -4.07 7.15
C ILE A 185 -33.08 -4.80 6.58
N LYS A 186 -32.93 -6.10 6.87
CA LYS A 186 -31.89 -6.95 6.31
C LYS A 186 -32.07 -7.06 4.79
N LYS A 187 -30.98 -6.96 4.03
CA LYS A 187 -30.95 -7.17 2.57
C LYS A 187 -30.50 -8.61 2.29
N ASN A 188 -31.21 -9.31 1.42
CA ASN A 188 -30.98 -10.75 1.21
C ASN A 188 -29.83 -11.10 0.25
N ASN A 189 -29.25 -10.14 -0.49
CA ASN A 189 -28.14 -10.40 -1.40
C ASN A 189 -27.17 -9.23 -1.39
N THR A 190 -25.93 -9.47 -0.97
CA THR A 190 -24.80 -8.56 -1.21
C THR A 190 -23.75 -9.30 -2.03
N SER A 191 -23.35 -8.71 -3.16
CA SER A 191 -22.26 -9.19 -4.00
C SER A 191 -20.87 -8.89 -3.38
N ASP A 192 -20.82 -7.99 -2.40
CA ASP A 192 -19.56 -7.52 -1.83
C ASP A 192 -19.17 -8.37 -0.63
N LYS A 193 -18.00 -8.98 -0.71
CA LYS A 193 -17.42 -9.75 0.38
C LYS A 193 -16.85 -8.79 1.43
N ALA A 194 -17.43 -8.82 2.62
CA ALA A 194 -16.95 -8.09 3.79
C ALA A 194 -16.23 -9.04 4.73
N THR A 195 -15.18 -8.54 5.39
CA THR A 195 -14.53 -9.31 6.44
C THR A 195 -15.33 -9.33 7.74
N ASP A 196 -15.25 -10.43 8.46
CA ASP A 196 -15.80 -10.59 9.82
C ASP A 196 -14.74 -10.34 10.90
N TYR A 197 -13.49 -10.16 10.52
CA TYR A 197 -12.36 -9.92 11.41
C TYR A 197 -11.39 -8.90 10.84
N ILE A 198 -10.56 -8.32 11.71
CA ILE A 198 -9.40 -7.52 11.35
C ILE A 198 -8.17 -8.11 12.03
N SER A 199 -7.14 -8.36 11.26
CA SER A 199 -5.82 -8.65 11.79
C SER A 199 -5.16 -7.35 12.21
N VAL A 200 -4.77 -7.26 13.48
CA VAL A 200 -4.04 -6.12 14.05
C VAL A 200 -2.58 -6.52 14.16
N LEU A 201 -1.71 -5.92 13.36
CA LEU A 201 -0.28 -6.15 13.38
C LEU A 201 0.40 -5.08 14.25
N TYR A 202 1.09 -5.51 15.29
CA TYR A 202 1.74 -4.62 16.26
C TYR A 202 3.25 -4.65 16.15
N TYR A 203 3.81 -3.49 15.87
CA TYR A 203 5.24 -3.22 15.90
C TYR A 203 5.58 -2.57 17.26
N GLU A 204 6.37 -3.23 18.08
CA GLU A 204 6.72 -2.71 19.40
C GLU A 204 7.50 -1.39 19.29
N GLY A 205 8.47 -1.33 18.35
CA GLY A 205 9.19 -0.13 17.96
C GLY A 205 9.60 -0.17 16.49
N ILE A 206 9.76 1.02 15.89
CA ILE A 206 10.24 1.19 14.50
C ILE A 206 11.30 2.27 14.51
N GLY A 207 12.50 1.99 13.97
CA GLY A 207 13.62 2.92 13.96
C GLY A 207 14.68 2.59 12.91
N ASN A 208 15.72 3.44 12.82
CA ASN A 208 16.85 3.24 11.90
C ASN A 208 17.99 2.39 12.50
N ASN A 209 18.12 2.37 13.83
CA ASN A 209 19.17 1.66 14.54
C ASN A 209 18.49 0.90 15.70
N CYS A 210 17.79 -0.16 15.36
CA CYS A 210 17.06 -0.95 16.33
C CYS A 210 17.95 -1.97 17.00
N GLU A 211 17.95 -1.99 18.35
CA GLU A 211 18.55 -3.04 19.15
C GLU A 211 17.45 -3.90 19.80
N GLY A 212 17.69 -5.23 19.82
CA GLY A 212 16.77 -6.20 20.43
C GLY A 212 15.59 -6.61 19.53
N ASN A 213 14.81 -7.58 20.04
CA ASN A 213 13.75 -8.26 19.25
C ASN A 213 12.44 -7.47 19.13
N GLY A 214 12.29 -6.38 19.87
CA GLY A 214 11.06 -5.56 19.89
C GLY A 214 11.08 -4.37 18.93
N CYS A 215 12.25 -3.96 18.46
CA CYS A 215 12.39 -2.85 17.52
C CYS A 215 12.71 -3.36 16.11
N LEU A 216 11.96 -2.91 15.10
CA LEU A 216 12.17 -3.27 13.70
C LEU A 216 12.82 -2.13 12.94
N ASP A 217 13.81 -2.48 12.12
CA ASP A 217 14.40 -1.56 11.16
C ASP A 217 13.34 -1.04 10.17
N ILE A 218 13.38 0.26 9.87
CA ILE A 218 12.39 0.91 8.99
C ILE A 218 12.32 0.28 7.59
N GLU A 219 13.44 -0.21 7.05
CA GLU A 219 13.46 -0.86 5.74
C GLU A 219 12.75 -2.22 5.76
N ASN A 220 12.82 -2.95 6.89
CA ASN A 220 12.05 -4.17 7.08
C ASN A 220 10.54 -3.86 7.11
N VAL A 221 10.13 -2.88 7.91
CA VAL A 221 8.71 -2.46 8.01
C VAL A 221 8.20 -1.94 6.67
N LYS A 222 8.99 -1.14 5.96
CA LYS A 222 8.67 -0.67 4.59
C LYS A 222 8.45 -1.84 3.64
N THR A 223 9.33 -2.84 3.69
CA THR A 223 9.19 -4.06 2.87
C THR A 223 7.89 -4.79 3.18
N GLN A 224 7.56 -4.99 4.46
CA GLN A 224 6.31 -5.63 4.89
C GLN A 224 5.07 -4.85 4.41
N ILE A 225 5.08 -3.52 4.51
CA ILE A 225 4.00 -2.66 4.02
C ILE A 225 3.80 -2.82 2.51
N ILE A 226 4.89 -2.84 1.73
CA ILE A 226 4.85 -3.02 0.28
C ILE A 226 4.29 -4.41 -0.06
N GLU A 227 4.75 -5.46 0.61
CA GLU A 227 4.27 -6.83 0.36
C GLU A 227 2.81 -7.03 0.76
N LEU A 228 2.36 -6.46 1.87
CA LEU A 228 0.93 -6.44 2.22
C LEU A 228 0.10 -5.83 1.09
N LYS A 229 0.52 -4.67 0.56
CA LYS A 229 -0.19 -3.99 -0.54
C LYS A 229 -0.14 -4.78 -1.85
N ASN A 230 1.00 -5.37 -2.20
CA ASN A 230 1.16 -6.20 -3.39
C ASN A 230 0.24 -7.44 -3.34
N ASN A 231 -0.01 -7.96 -2.14
CA ASN A 231 -0.94 -9.06 -1.90
C ASN A 231 -2.40 -8.61 -1.74
N GLY A 232 -2.69 -7.35 -2.02
CA GLY A 232 -4.05 -6.79 -2.06
C GLY A 232 -4.63 -6.45 -0.69
N TYR A 233 -3.81 -6.36 0.36
CA TYR A 233 -4.28 -5.92 1.67
C TYR A 233 -4.53 -4.42 1.72
N ASN A 234 -5.63 -4.05 2.35
CA ASN A 234 -6.04 -2.68 2.60
C ASN A 234 -5.63 -2.28 4.02
N LEU A 235 -4.73 -1.31 4.12
CA LEU A 235 -4.23 -0.81 5.41
C LEU A 235 -5.21 0.25 5.92
N ILE A 236 -6.00 -0.10 6.92
CA ILE A 236 -7.06 0.75 7.46
C ILE A 236 -6.53 1.73 8.51
N THR A 237 -7.26 2.82 8.69
CA THR A 237 -6.97 3.83 9.72
C THR A 237 -7.49 3.39 11.09
N LYS A 238 -7.02 4.07 12.15
CA LYS A 238 -7.52 3.89 13.52
C LYS A 238 -9.02 4.12 13.63
N ASP A 239 -9.52 5.17 12.98
CA ASP A 239 -10.94 5.51 13.02
C ASP A 239 -11.81 4.43 12.34
N GLU A 240 -11.34 3.88 11.22
CA GLU A 240 -11.99 2.74 10.55
C GLU A 240 -11.98 1.49 11.45
N TYR A 241 -10.86 1.20 12.12
CA TYR A 241 -10.80 0.07 13.05
C TYR A 241 -11.76 0.24 14.23
N ILE A 242 -11.76 1.42 14.88
CA ILE A 242 -12.66 1.73 15.99
C ILE A 242 -14.13 1.66 15.53
N ALA A 243 -14.44 2.15 14.34
CA ALA A 243 -15.77 2.05 13.78
C ALA A 243 -16.18 0.60 13.49
N PHE A 244 -15.25 -0.24 13.01
CA PHE A 244 -15.49 -1.67 12.76
C PHE A 244 -15.81 -2.44 14.05
N ILE A 245 -15.01 -2.28 15.11
CA ILE A 245 -15.27 -2.99 16.38
C ILE A 245 -16.51 -2.49 17.12
N ASN A 246 -17.04 -1.31 16.74
CA ASN A 246 -18.33 -0.80 17.22
C ASN A 246 -19.52 -1.21 16.33
N ASP A 247 -19.30 -2.04 15.31
CA ASP A 247 -20.29 -2.43 14.30
C ASP A 247 -20.91 -1.21 13.57
N TYR A 248 -20.10 -0.15 13.39
CA TYR A 248 -20.54 1.05 12.69
C TYR A 248 -20.22 1.02 11.20
N ILE A 249 -19.20 0.27 10.79
CA ILE A 249 -18.80 0.07 9.40
C ILE A 249 -18.59 -1.40 9.10
N ARG A 250 -18.61 -1.73 7.80
CA ARG A 250 -18.11 -3.00 7.27
C ARG A 250 -16.92 -2.72 6.36
N LEU A 251 -15.91 -3.55 6.45
CA LEU A 251 -14.68 -3.39 5.69
C LEU A 251 -14.53 -4.53 4.68
N LYS A 252 -13.78 -4.27 3.62
CA LYS A 252 -13.46 -5.25 2.58
C LYS A 252 -12.64 -6.41 3.17
N GLU A 253 -12.74 -7.58 2.54
CA GLU A 253 -11.77 -8.66 2.78
C GLU A 253 -10.34 -8.12 2.65
N LYS A 254 -9.40 -8.76 3.33
CA LYS A 254 -7.99 -8.33 3.38
C LYS A 254 -7.79 -6.91 3.92
N SER A 255 -8.59 -6.50 4.92
CA SER A 255 -8.34 -5.29 5.70
C SER A 255 -7.46 -5.60 6.91
N VAL A 256 -6.39 -4.82 7.08
CA VAL A 256 -5.39 -4.99 8.15
C VAL A 256 -5.16 -3.66 8.85
N PHE A 257 -5.03 -3.70 10.18
CA PHE A 257 -4.73 -2.52 10.99
C PHE A 257 -3.32 -2.61 11.55
N LEU A 258 -2.49 -1.59 11.27
CA LEU A 258 -1.10 -1.52 11.75
C LEU A 258 -1.00 -0.61 12.96
N THR A 259 -0.35 -1.09 14.03
CA THR A 259 -0.18 -0.35 15.28
C THR A 259 1.27 -0.39 15.76
N THR A 260 1.68 0.64 16.52
CA THR A 260 3.01 0.70 17.16
C THR A 260 2.91 1.22 18.59
N GLY A 261 3.96 0.99 19.38
CA GLY A 261 4.06 1.45 20.77
C GLY A 261 4.45 2.92 20.90
N SER A 262 5.11 3.50 19.89
CA SER A 262 5.63 4.87 19.94
C SER A 262 5.52 5.58 18.60
N GLU A 263 5.35 6.91 18.65
CA GLU A 263 5.41 7.77 17.46
C GLU A 263 6.84 8.23 17.24
N THR A 264 7.40 7.88 16.09
CA THR A 264 8.74 8.26 15.67
C THR A 264 8.69 8.96 14.31
N ASP A 265 9.78 9.60 13.91
CA ASP A 265 9.85 10.24 12.58
C ASP A 265 9.82 9.19 11.46
N GLU A 266 10.30 7.96 11.73
CA GLU A 266 10.20 6.83 10.83
C GLU A 266 8.73 6.41 10.60
N VAL A 267 7.92 6.36 11.67
CA VAL A 267 6.47 6.09 11.56
C VAL A 267 5.78 7.17 10.74
N LYS A 268 6.11 8.44 10.95
CA LYS A 268 5.58 9.55 10.13
C LYS A 268 5.97 9.38 8.66
N LEU A 269 7.25 9.07 8.39
CA LEU A 269 7.74 8.83 7.03
C LEU A 269 6.99 7.68 6.34
N LEU A 270 6.77 6.56 7.04
CA LEU A 270 6.01 5.42 6.51
C LEU A 270 4.56 5.79 6.21
N ASN A 271 3.93 6.57 7.07
CA ASN A 271 2.55 7.04 6.88
C ASN A 271 2.43 8.01 5.70
N ASP A 272 3.33 8.98 5.60
CA ASP A 272 3.28 10.02 4.57
C ASP A 272 3.63 9.48 3.19
N LYS A 273 4.72 8.74 3.08
CA LYS A 273 5.25 8.26 1.80
C LYS A 273 4.57 6.98 1.33
N TYR A 274 4.33 6.04 2.24
CA TYR A 274 3.80 4.72 1.89
C TYR A 274 2.33 4.52 2.28
N LYS A 275 1.65 5.53 2.88
CA LYS A 275 0.25 5.44 3.31
C LYS A 275 0.01 4.17 4.13
N ALA A 276 0.87 3.96 5.10
CA ALA A 276 0.87 2.77 5.95
C ALA A 276 -0.26 2.79 7.00
N ASN A 277 -0.73 3.99 7.38
CA ASN A 277 -1.77 4.20 8.40
C ASN A 277 -1.41 3.60 9.78
N ILE A 278 -0.11 3.48 10.08
CA ILE A 278 0.37 3.00 11.39
C ILE A 278 -0.10 3.97 12.47
N SER A 279 -0.72 3.45 13.51
CA SER A 279 -1.35 4.25 14.55
C SER A 279 -0.94 3.82 15.96
N ILE A 280 -0.94 4.77 16.89
CA ILE A 280 -0.83 4.49 18.33
C ILE A 280 -2.23 4.39 18.92
N ILE A 281 -2.43 3.38 19.76
CA ILE A 281 -3.63 3.24 20.57
C ILE A 281 -3.31 3.71 21.99
N ASN A 282 -4.14 4.61 22.51
CA ASN A 282 -4.00 5.20 23.83
C ASN A 282 -5.30 5.03 24.66
N ASP A 283 -5.27 5.39 25.93
CA ASP A 283 -6.42 5.20 26.84
C ASP A 283 -7.69 5.92 26.41
N LYS A 284 -7.59 7.02 25.64
CA LYS A 284 -8.75 7.76 25.13
C LYS A 284 -9.51 6.99 24.05
N ASP A 285 -8.89 6.02 23.42
CA ASP A 285 -9.51 5.20 22.39
C ASP A 285 -10.51 4.17 22.97
N ASN A 286 -10.48 3.95 24.30
CA ASN A 286 -11.35 2.99 25.02
C ASN A 286 -11.27 1.55 24.48
N ILE A 287 -10.09 1.15 24.02
CA ILE A 287 -9.80 -0.20 23.56
C ILE A 287 -8.46 -0.66 24.13
N LYS A 288 -8.36 -1.97 24.42
CA LYS A 288 -7.12 -2.58 24.91
C LYS A 288 -6.82 -3.85 24.14
N PHE A 289 -5.55 -4.07 23.83
CA PHE A 289 -5.09 -5.24 23.11
C PHE A 289 -4.41 -6.25 24.05
N GLN A 290 -4.54 -7.53 23.67
CA GLN A 290 -3.78 -8.65 24.19
C GLN A 290 -2.90 -9.21 23.08
N ASN A 291 -1.66 -9.55 23.42
CA ASN A 291 -0.70 -10.18 22.50
C ASN A 291 -1.00 -11.69 22.42
N THR A 292 -1.96 -12.06 21.60
CA THR A 292 -2.46 -13.44 21.49
C THR A 292 -2.07 -14.13 20.20
N ASN A 293 -1.46 -13.39 19.26
CA ASN A 293 -1.18 -13.82 17.89
C ASN A 293 -2.41 -14.37 17.17
N LYS A 294 -3.54 -13.68 17.36
CA LYS A 294 -4.85 -13.98 16.77
C LYS A 294 -5.53 -12.73 16.22
N LYS A 295 -6.47 -12.94 15.30
CA LYS A 295 -7.32 -11.87 14.74
C LYS A 295 -8.31 -11.32 15.75
N SER A 296 -8.77 -10.08 15.52
CA SER A 296 -9.86 -9.44 16.25
C SER A 296 -11.16 -9.43 15.44
N THR A 297 -12.28 -9.61 16.11
CA THR A 297 -13.63 -9.54 15.54
C THR A 297 -14.46 -8.43 16.18
N SER A 298 -15.51 -7.97 15.52
CA SER A 298 -16.44 -6.98 16.10
C SER A 298 -17.23 -7.52 17.32
N LYS A 299 -17.15 -8.83 17.59
CA LYS A 299 -17.79 -9.48 18.75
C LYS A 299 -16.88 -9.55 19.96
N ASP A 300 -15.58 -9.27 19.81
CA ASP A 300 -14.63 -9.31 20.91
C ASP A 300 -14.87 -8.17 21.89
N LYS A 301 -14.54 -8.42 23.16
CA LYS A 301 -14.61 -7.38 24.18
C LYS A 301 -13.55 -6.31 23.92
N LYS A 302 -13.91 -5.03 23.95
CA LYS A 302 -13.04 -3.91 23.61
C LYS A 302 -11.85 -3.73 24.53
N ASP A 303 -11.91 -4.28 25.75
CA ASP A 303 -10.82 -4.32 26.71
C ASP A 303 -9.93 -5.56 26.57
N LYS A 304 -10.21 -6.45 25.61
CA LYS A 304 -9.53 -7.72 25.35
C LYS A 304 -9.44 -8.06 23.87
N LEU A 305 -9.15 -7.07 23.03
CA LEU A 305 -8.95 -7.27 21.60
C LEU A 305 -7.63 -8.00 21.33
N ASN A 306 -7.61 -8.84 20.31
CA ASN A 306 -6.44 -9.62 19.94
C ASN A 306 -5.54 -8.84 18.99
N ARG A 307 -4.21 -9.10 19.05
CA ARG A 307 -3.24 -8.62 18.07
C ARG A 307 -2.09 -9.59 17.89
N TYR A 308 -1.46 -9.51 16.72
CA TYR A 308 -0.21 -10.19 16.39
C TYR A 308 0.97 -9.29 16.72
N VAL A 309 1.98 -9.85 17.40
CA VAL A 309 3.23 -9.13 17.67
C VAL A 309 4.26 -9.47 16.60
N ILE A 310 4.67 -8.46 15.86
CA ILE A 310 5.68 -8.62 14.83
C ILE A 310 7.06 -8.58 15.46
N LYS A 311 7.84 -9.61 15.22
CA LYS A 311 9.23 -9.73 15.67
C LYS A 311 10.20 -9.39 14.54
N THR A 312 11.42 -9.02 14.90
CA THR A 312 12.49 -8.70 13.93
C THR A 312 12.81 -9.86 12.98
N TYR A 313 12.59 -11.09 13.43
CA TYR A 313 12.80 -12.32 12.66
C TYR A 313 11.51 -12.86 12.01
N SER A 314 10.35 -12.19 12.12
CA SER A 314 9.15 -12.55 11.37
C SER A 314 9.39 -12.38 9.86
N SER A 315 9.15 -13.45 9.13
CA SER A 315 9.25 -13.44 7.66
C SER A 315 8.06 -12.75 7.01
N ILE A 316 8.14 -12.48 5.71
CA ILE A 316 6.98 -12.01 4.93
C ILE A 316 5.86 -13.03 4.95
N ASP A 317 6.18 -14.33 4.90
CA ASP A 317 5.18 -15.40 4.96
C ASP A 317 4.43 -15.38 6.30
N ASP A 318 5.15 -15.19 7.43
CA ASP A 318 4.52 -15.00 8.74
C ASP A 318 3.58 -13.79 8.75
N ILE A 319 4.05 -12.65 8.20
CA ILE A 319 3.25 -11.43 8.11
C ILE A 319 1.97 -11.66 7.29
N LEU A 320 2.06 -12.38 6.17
CA LEU A 320 0.91 -12.69 5.31
C LEU A 320 -0.06 -13.67 5.98
N LYS A 321 0.43 -14.69 6.71
CA LYS A 321 -0.40 -15.58 7.53
C LYS A 321 -1.16 -14.81 8.60
N MET A 322 -0.45 -13.96 9.37
CA MET A 322 -1.06 -13.10 10.39
C MET A 322 -2.10 -12.16 9.77
N ALA A 323 -1.77 -11.53 8.63
CA ALA A 323 -2.68 -10.64 7.92
C ALA A 323 -3.93 -11.38 7.42
N ASN A 324 -3.78 -12.65 7.05
CA ASN A 324 -4.90 -13.54 6.67
C ASN A 324 -5.72 -14.05 7.87
N GLY A 325 -5.37 -13.65 9.08
CA GLY A 325 -6.08 -14.02 10.31
C GLY A 325 -5.84 -15.46 10.75
N GLU A 326 -4.73 -16.06 10.35
CA GLU A 326 -4.31 -17.39 10.79
C GLU A 326 -3.73 -17.30 12.22
N ASP A 327 -3.99 -18.31 13.05
CA ASP A 327 -3.37 -18.42 14.35
C ASP A 327 -1.90 -18.81 14.16
N VAL A 328 -0.98 -18.00 14.67
CA VAL A 328 0.47 -18.25 14.58
C VAL A 328 1.02 -18.44 15.98
N SER A 329 1.65 -19.57 16.24
CA SER A 329 2.21 -19.88 17.57
C SER A 329 3.51 -19.09 17.81
N GLU A 330 3.82 -18.80 19.06
CA GLU A 330 5.12 -18.20 19.42
C GLU A 330 6.29 -19.11 19.06
N GLU A 331 6.13 -20.43 19.14
CA GLU A 331 7.15 -21.39 18.77
C GLU A 331 7.46 -21.31 17.26
N GLU A 332 6.42 -21.18 16.41
CA GLU A 332 6.57 -21.00 14.97
C GLU A 332 7.35 -19.71 14.66
N ILE A 333 6.95 -18.59 15.25
CA ILE A 333 7.64 -17.30 15.07
C ILE A 333 9.09 -17.38 15.57
N ASN A 334 9.32 -17.91 16.78
CA ASN A 334 10.65 -18.01 17.39
C ASN A 334 11.58 -18.96 16.62
N SER A 335 11.04 -19.93 15.89
CA SER A 335 11.84 -20.85 15.08
C SER A 335 12.67 -20.13 13.99
N ASN A 336 12.31 -18.93 13.63
CA ASN A 336 13.00 -18.10 12.64
C ASN A 336 14.13 -17.21 13.24
N ASP A 337 14.29 -17.20 14.57
CA ASP A 337 15.36 -16.43 15.22
C ASP A 337 16.69 -17.19 15.22
N PHE A 338 17.27 -17.39 14.05
CA PHE A 338 18.61 -17.96 13.88
C PHE A 338 19.53 -17.00 13.13
N GLY A 339 20.84 -17.16 13.34
CA GLY A 339 21.85 -16.37 12.65
C GLY A 339 22.51 -17.18 11.52
N ILE A 340 22.91 -16.49 10.46
CA ILE A 340 23.70 -17.05 9.35
C ILE A 340 25.17 -16.69 9.54
N ALA A 341 26.05 -17.68 9.50
CA ALA A 341 27.48 -17.44 9.47
C ALA A 341 27.90 -16.85 8.12
N VAL A 342 28.50 -15.66 8.14
CA VAL A 342 29.14 -15.04 6.97
C VAL A 342 30.64 -15.24 7.11
N LEU A 343 31.19 -16.09 6.27
CA LEU A 343 32.61 -16.45 6.31
C LEU A 343 33.40 -15.51 5.39
N ASN A 344 34.50 -14.98 5.90
CA ASN A 344 35.36 -14.07 5.15
C ASN A 344 36.72 -14.67 4.89
N TYR A 345 36.97 -15.07 3.66
CA TYR A 345 38.22 -15.55 3.12
C TYR A 345 38.92 -14.45 2.33
N HIS A 346 40.23 -14.68 1.98
CA HIS A 346 40.97 -13.77 1.11
C HIS A 346 41.78 -14.57 0.06
N PHE A 347 42.96 -15.13 0.43
CA PHE A 347 43.88 -15.76 -0.49
C PHE A 347 43.90 -17.26 -0.39
N PHE A 348 44.01 -17.93 -1.53
CA PHE A 348 44.09 -19.39 -1.61
C PHE A 348 45.41 -19.79 -2.31
N TYR A 349 46.22 -20.65 -1.68
CA TYR A 349 47.49 -21.07 -2.23
C TYR A 349 47.71 -22.58 -2.11
N ASP A 350 48.46 -23.13 -3.09
CA ASP A 350 48.95 -24.49 -3.02
C ASP A 350 50.37 -24.49 -2.44
N PRO A 351 50.61 -25.05 -1.24
CA PRO A 351 51.92 -25.02 -0.59
C PRO A 351 53.00 -25.75 -1.36
N ASN A 352 52.66 -26.59 -2.34
CA ASN A 352 53.62 -27.26 -3.18
C ASN A 352 54.18 -26.35 -4.30
N SER A 353 53.48 -25.29 -4.65
CA SER A 353 53.83 -24.38 -5.76
C SER A 353 53.98 -22.92 -5.37
N GLN A 354 53.43 -22.53 -4.23
CA GLN A 354 53.36 -21.15 -3.78
C GLN A 354 53.67 -21.04 -2.29
N ARG A 355 54.12 -19.86 -1.84
CA ARG A 355 54.28 -19.51 -0.44
C ARG A 355 53.43 -18.30 -0.11
N CYS A 356 52.74 -18.35 1.01
CA CYS A 356 51.99 -17.24 1.56
C CYS A 356 52.04 -17.30 3.08
N ASP A 357 52.73 -16.31 3.67
CA ASP A 357 53.00 -16.26 5.12
C ASP A 357 52.04 -15.29 5.87
N GLU A 358 51.05 -14.73 5.17
CA GLU A 358 50.10 -13.80 5.77
C GLU A 358 48.97 -14.54 6.46
N ALA A 359 48.44 -13.97 7.54
CA ALA A 359 47.37 -14.56 8.32
C ALA A 359 46.07 -14.79 7.50
N ILE A 360 45.89 -14.06 6.40
CA ILE A 360 44.72 -14.16 5.50
C ILE A 360 44.88 -15.22 4.40
N CYS A 361 46.02 -15.91 4.34
CA CYS A 361 46.30 -16.98 3.40
C CYS A 361 45.73 -18.32 3.89
N LEU A 362 44.95 -19.00 3.07
CA LEU A 362 44.44 -20.34 3.37
C LEU A 362 44.97 -21.34 2.32
N GLU A 363 45.46 -22.49 2.81
CA GLU A 363 45.80 -23.59 1.93
C GLU A 363 44.58 -24.10 1.17
N VAL A 364 44.71 -24.34 -0.13
CA VAL A 364 43.61 -24.86 -0.99
C VAL A 364 42.98 -26.12 -0.40
N ASN A 365 43.82 -27.02 0.18
CA ASN A 365 43.29 -28.25 0.79
C ASN A 365 42.43 -27.96 2.03
N LYS A 366 42.75 -26.99 2.86
CA LYS A 366 41.88 -26.58 3.99
C LYS A 366 40.56 -26.02 3.49
N PHE A 367 40.58 -25.20 2.43
CA PHE A 367 39.33 -24.73 1.84
C PHE A 367 38.48 -25.88 1.29
N ARG A 368 39.12 -26.86 0.63
CA ARG A 368 38.44 -28.09 0.18
C ARG A 368 37.78 -28.84 1.35
N GLU A 369 38.47 -28.98 2.47
CA GLU A 369 37.92 -29.61 3.70
C GLU A 369 36.71 -28.84 4.24
N HIS A 370 36.73 -27.50 4.22
CA HIS A 370 35.58 -26.68 4.60
C HIS A 370 34.37 -26.93 3.69
N LEU A 371 34.56 -26.92 2.35
CA LEU A 371 33.49 -27.18 1.39
C LEU A 371 32.96 -28.62 1.53
N GLN A 372 33.85 -29.62 1.72
CA GLN A 372 33.45 -31.00 1.95
C GLN A 372 32.57 -31.13 3.20
N TYR A 373 32.99 -30.51 4.30
CA TYR A 373 32.20 -30.51 5.54
C TYR A 373 30.81 -29.89 5.34
N LEU A 374 30.73 -28.74 4.66
CA LEU A 374 29.46 -28.07 4.37
C LEU A 374 28.53 -29.01 3.55
N LYS A 375 29.08 -29.67 2.54
CA LYS A 375 28.37 -30.64 1.69
C LYS A 375 27.84 -31.84 2.49
N ASP A 376 28.70 -32.49 3.25
CA ASP A 376 28.39 -33.71 3.98
C ASP A 376 27.36 -33.47 5.10
N ASN A 377 27.33 -32.23 5.64
CA ASN A 377 26.39 -31.85 6.68
C ASN A 377 25.14 -31.12 6.18
N GLY A 378 24.95 -31.03 4.86
CA GLY A 378 23.75 -30.48 4.24
C GLY A 378 23.59 -28.96 4.42
N TYR A 379 24.71 -28.23 4.46
CA TYR A 379 24.65 -26.79 4.47
C TYR A 379 24.35 -26.25 3.07
N LYS A 380 23.48 -25.24 3.01
CA LYS A 380 23.24 -24.45 1.81
C LYS A 380 24.19 -23.25 1.78
N THR A 381 25.00 -23.14 0.74
CA THR A 381 25.74 -21.90 0.47
C THR A 381 24.84 -20.92 -0.28
N LEU A 382 24.80 -19.68 0.19
CA LEU A 382 23.86 -18.67 -0.27
C LEU A 382 24.43 -17.82 -1.40
N THR A 383 23.59 -17.43 -2.34
CA THR A 383 23.84 -16.27 -3.18
C THR A 383 23.66 -14.99 -2.38
N MET A 384 24.29 -13.88 -2.81
CA MET A 384 24.11 -12.58 -2.17
C MET A 384 22.65 -12.13 -2.21
N LYS A 385 21.95 -12.38 -3.29
CA LYS A 385 20.51 -12.10 -3.42
C LYS A 385 19.66 -12.83 -2.39
N GLU A 386 19.94 -14.12 -2.14
CA GLU A 386 19.23 -14.89 -1.09
C GLU A 386 19.50 -14.31 0.30
N PHE A 387 20.78 -14.00 0.60
CA PHE A 387 21.15 -13.40 1.87
C PHE A 387 20.47 -12.05 2.10
N VAL A 388 20.49 -11.16 1.10
CA VAL A 388 19.83 -9.85 1.17
C VAL A 388 18.32 -10.01 1.37
N ASN A 389 17.67 -10.91 0.63
CA ASN A 389 16.25 -11.15 0.82
C ASN A 389 15.94 -11.70 2.22
N TRP A 390 16.80 -12.57 2.76
CA TRP A 390 16.62 -13.10 4.11
C TRP A 390 16.81 -12.03 5.20
N ILE A 391 17.87 -11.22 5.12
CA ILE A 391 18.14 -10.23 6.17
C ILE A 391 17.09 -9.11 6.20
N TYR A 392 16.40 -8.87 5.07
CA TYR A 392 15.25 -7.99 4.98
C TYR A 392 13.90 -8.68 5.25
N GLY A 393 13.92 -9.95 5.69
CA GLY A 393 12.71 -10.70 6.05
C GLY A 393 11.81 -11.09 4.87
N LYS A 394 12.31 -11.01 3.62
CA LYS A 394 11.52 -11.32 2.41
C LYS A 394 11.36 -12.82 2.16
N ILE A 395 12.32 -13.62 2.60
CA ILE A 395 12.32 -15.08 2.48
C ILE A 395 12.82 -15.73 3.75
N ASP A 396 12.40 -16.98 3.97
CA ASP A 396 13.01 -17.86 4.96
C ASP A 396 14.10 -18.70 4.31
N LEU A 397 15.11 -19.07 5.10
CA LEU A 397 16.20 -19.90 4.68
C LEU A 397 16.33 -21.12 5.61
N PRO A 398 16.89 -22.24 5.14
CA PRO A 398 17.22 -23.36 6.01
C PRO A 398 18.17 -22.92 7.14
N LYS A 399 17.99 -23.45 8.35
CA LYS A 399 18.88 -23.16 9.50
C LYS A 399 20.34 -23.46 9.19
N LYS A 400 20.61 -24.50 8.40
CA LYS A 400 21.95 -24.84 7.90
C LYS A 400 22.24 -24.04 6.62
N SER A 401 22.33 -22.72 6.72
CA SER A 401 22.76 -21.83 5.64
C SER A 401 24.02 -21.08 6.03
N VAL A 402 24.88 -20.81 5.06
CA VAL A 402 26.14 -20.09 5.21
C VAL A 402 26.37 -19.20 4.01
N LEU A 403 26.90 -17.99 4.22
CA LEU A 403 27.36 -17.12 3.16
C LEU A 403 28.88 -17.15 3.10
N ILE A 404 29.44 -17.58 1.99
CA ILE A 404 30.89 -17.57 1.74
C ILE A 404 31.22 -16.25 1.06
N THR A 405 32.11 -15.44 1.67
CA THR A 405 32.62 -14.20 1.08
C THR A 405 34.13 -14.25 0.96
N ILE A 406 34.65 -13.64 -0.09
CA ILE A 406 36.08 -13.52 -0.36
C ILE A 406 36.37 -12.05 -0.63
N ASP A 407 37.44 -11.50 -0.04
CA ASP A 407 37.83 -10.12 -0.28
C ASP A 407 39.03 -10.02 -1.24
N ASP A 408 39.26 -8.81 -1.81
CA ASP A 408 40.38 -8.33 -2.60
C ASP A 408 40.42 -8.80 -4.06
N GLY A 409 40.27 -10.07 -4.35
CA GLY A 409 40.44 -10.61 -5.71
C GLY A 409 41.87 -11.04 -6.05
N ALA A 410 42.69 -11.27 -5.02
CA ALA A 410 44.13 -11.60 -5.21
C ALA A 410 44.36 -13.13 -5.34
N MET A 411 45.52 -13.59 -4.90
CA MET A 411 46.05 -14.96 -5.03
C MET A 411 45.02 -16.07 -4.94
N GLY A 412 44.94 -16.91 -5.96
CA GLY A 412 44.12 -18.10 -6.02
C GLY A 412 42.62 -17.86 -6.28
N THR A 413 42.18 -16.62 -6.41
CA THR A 413 40.78 -16.26 -6.53
C THR A 413 40.23 -16.21 -7.95
N GLY A 414 41.07 -15.86 -8.93
CA GLY A 414 40.67 -15.71 -10.33
C GLY A 414 41.59 -16.44 -11.31
N LYS A 415 41.18 -16.49 -12.58
CA LYS A 415 41.89 -17.21 -13.68
C LYS A 415 43.32 -16.76 -13.87
N HIS A 416 43.64 -15.50 -13.59
CA HIS A 416 44.94 -14.91 -13.77
C HIS A 416 45.93 -15.24 -12.63
N ASN A 417 45.49 -15.78 -11.50
CA ASN A 417 46.28 -15.92 -10.29
C ASN A 417 46.09 -17.26 -9.55
N GLY A 418 45.86 -18.36 -10.32
CA GLY A 418 45.79 -19.71 -9.81
C GLY A 418 44.45 -20.39 -9.86
N ASN A 419 43.33 -19.65 -9.94
CA ASN A 419 41.96 -20.12 -10.13
C ASN A 419 41.45 -21.18 -9.10
N HIS A 420 42.07 -21.27 -7.93
CA HIS A 420 41.73 -22.30 -6.94
C HIS A 420 40.31 -22.15 -6.42
N LEU A 421 39.88 -20.91 -6.13
CA LEU A 421 38.52 -20.60 -5.65
C LEU A 421 37.47 -21.09 -6.63
N ILE A 422 37.52 -20.63 -7.89
CA ILE A 422 36.53 -20.93 -8.92
C ILE A 422 36.46 -22.44 -9.16
N THR A 423 37.60 -23.09 -9.30
CA THR A 423 37.68 -24.54 -9.52
C THR A 423 36.99 -25.32 -8.42
N LEU A 424 37.19 -24.97 -7.15
CA LEU A 424 36.58 -25.65 -6.04
C LEU A 424 35.06 -25.35 -5.93
N LEU A 425 34.64 -24.09 -6.16
CA LEU A 425 33.22 -23.75 -6.16
C LEU A 425 32.44 -24.51 -7.22
N GLU A 426 33.00 -24.69 -8.42
CA GLU A 426 32.41 -25.47 -9.50
C GLU A 426 32.39 -26.97 -9.20
N GLU A 427 33.49 -27.52 -8.62
CA GLU A 427 33.58 -28.93 -8.20
C GLU A 427 32.49 -29.28 -7.15
N TYR A 428 32.31 -28.42 -6.16
CA TYR A 428 31.35 -28.63 -5.07
C TYR A 428 29.96 -28.12 -5.38
N LYS A 429 29.76 -27.34 -6.45
CA LYS A 429 28.52 -26.62 -6.82
C LYS A 429 28.03 -25.73 -5.68
N MET A 430 28.95 -24.94 -5.12
CA MET A 430 28.70 -24.05 -3.99
C MET A 430 28.86 -22.60 -4.38
N HIS A 431 27.94 -21.74 -3.91
CA HIS A 431 27.99 -20.31 -4.19
C HIS A 431 28.88 -19.56 -3.21
N ALA A 432 29.55 -18.54 -3.74
CA ALA A 432 30.30 -17.56 -2.96
C ALA A 432 30.19 -16.17 -3.58
N THR A 433 30.53 -15.14 -2.80
CA THR A 433 30.59 -13.74 -3.26
C THR A 433 32.02 -13.22 -3.12
N LEU A 434 32.58 -12.71 -4.19
CA LEU A 434 33.87 -12.02 -4.21
C LEU A 434 33.64 -10.50 -4.12
N PHE A 435 34.20 -9.86 -3.10
CA PHE A 435 34.31 -8.41 -3.00
C PHE A 435 35.61 -7.96 -3.68
N LEU A 436 35.47 -7.43 -4.89
CA LEU A 436 36.60 -7.12 -5.79
C LEU A 436 37.05 -5.68 -5.63
N ILE A 437 38.37 -5.46 -5.52
CA ILE A 437 38.99 -4.14 -5.70
C ILE A 437 39.00 -3.85 -7.21
N ALA A 438 37.95 -3.15 -7.67
CA ALA A 438 37.65 -3.08 -9.10
C ALA A 438 38.67 -2.28 -9.94
N GLY A 439 39.50 -1.45 -9.32
CA GLY A 439 40.58 -0.74 -9.99
C GLY A 439 41.87 -1.54 -10.10
N TRP A 440 42.00 -2.65 -9.37
CA TRP A 440 43.20 -3.46 -9.33
C TRP A 440 43.10 -4.70 -10.23
N TRP A 441 41.89 -5.22 -10.42
CA TRP A 441 41.69 -6.50 -11.09
C TRP A 441 40.61 -6.42 -12.17
N ASP A 442 40.88 -7.10 -13.29
CA ASP A 442 39.90 -7.24 -14.38
C ASP A 442 38.82 -8.25 -14.00
N ILE A 443 37.56 -7.79 -13.93
CA ILE A 443 36.37 -8.58 -13.58
C ILE A 443 36.18 -9.81 -14.48
N SER A 444 36.69 -9.81 -15.71
CA SER A 444 36.60 -10.94 -16.63
C SER A 444 37.33 -12.20 -16.14
N ASN A 445 38.24 -12.07 -15.19
CA ASN A 445 38.95 -13.18 -14.56
C ASN A 445 38.12 -13.98 -13.55
N TYR A 446 36.93 -13.49 -13.19
CA TYR A 446 36.10 -14.06 -12.10
C TYR A 446 34.75 -14.60 -12.58
N GLN A 447 34.68 -15.04 -13.83
CA GLN A 447 33.45 -15.56 -14.45
C GLN A 447 33.19 -17.00 -14.03
N SER A 448 32.11 -17.24 -13.27
CA SER A 448 31.57 -18.56 -12.91
C SER A 448 30.10 -18.45 -12.48
N ASP A 449 29.30 -19.48 -12.71
CA ASP A 449 27.91 -19.57 -12.23
C ASP A 449 27.81 -19.67 -10.70
N TYR A 450 28.94 -19.97 -10.04
CA TYR A 450 29.01 -20.13 -8.58
C TYR A 450 29.71 -18.99 -7.86
N LEU A 451 30.15 -17.95 -8.57
CA LEU A 451 30.86 -16.80 -8.00
C LEU A 451 30.21 -15.48 -8.43
N GLU A 452 29.59 -14.79 -7.48
CA GLU A 452 29.09 -13.42 -7.67
C GLU A 452 30.19 -12.41 -7.36
N VAL A 453 30.30 -11.33 -8.15
CA VAL A 453 31.28 -10.26 -7.91
C VAL A 453 30.58 -9.02 -7.41
N GLN A 454 31.05 -8.48 -6.28
CA GLN A 454 30.53 -7.30 -5.61
C GLN A 454 31.66 -6.29 -5.28
N SER A 455 31.32 -5.09 -4.82
CA SER A 455 32.29 -4.01 -4.65
C SER A 455 33.10 -4.09 -3.36
N HIS A 456 34.42 -3.93 -3.49
CA HIS A 456 35.37 -3.68 -2.39
C HIS A 456 36.15 -2.38 -2.60
N THR A 457 35.50 -1.32 -3.06
CA THR A 457 36.06 -0.05 -3.57
C THR A 457 36.64 -0.15 -4.97
N PHE A 458 36.92 0.98 -5.58
CA PHE A 458 37.72 1.03 -6.82
C PHE A 458 39.24 0.98 -6.51
N ASP A 459 39.75 1.91 -5.66
CA ASP A 459 41.17 2.02 -5.32
C ASP A 459 41.45 2.42 -3.87
N MET A 460 40.43 2.38 -2.97
CA MET A 460 40.58 2.79 -1.56
C MET A 460 40.96 1.65 -0.61
N HIS A 461 41.49 0.52 -1.11
CA HIS A 461 42.00 -0.58 -0.30
C HIS A 461 43.48 -0.40 0.04
N LYS A 462 43.85 0.73 0.64
CA LYS A 462 45.18 1.09 1.10
C LYS A 462 45.10 1.97 2.37
N TYR A 463 46.20 2.14 3.07
CA TYR A 463 46.25 3.07 4.20
C TYR A 463 46.24 4.51 3.71
N GLY A 464 45.45 5.36 4.33
CA GLY A 464 45.38 6.79 4.08
C GLY A 464 46.25 7.59 5.05
N ASP A 465 46.41 8.89 4.78
CA ASP A 465 47.26 9.81 5.55
C ASP A 465 46.80 9.99 7.01
N CYS A 466 45.57 9.64 7.35
CA CYS A 466 45.03 9.65 8.73
C CYS A 466 45.46 8.42 9.55
N GLY A 467 46.30 7.53 9.03
CA GLY A 467 46.76 6.31 9.70
C GLY A 467 45.72 5.19 9.77
N ARG A 468 44.60 5.30 9.03
CA ARG A 468 43.53 4.32 8.89
C ARG A 468 43.35 3.93 7.43
N GLY A 469 42.41 3.03 7.15
CA GLY A 469 42.06 2.72 5.77
C GLY A 469 41.63 3.98 4.98
N GLN A 470 42.05 4.09 3.72
CA GLN A 470 41.81 5.30 2.92
C GLN A 470 40.36 5.69 2.79
N LEU A 471 39.42 4.71 2.77
CA LEU A 471 38.01 4.99 2.68
C LEU A 471 37.49 5.85 3.85
N VAL A 472 38.00 5.61 5.09
CA VAL A 472 37.65 6.41 6.27
C VAL A 472 38.53 7.64 6.49
N CYS A 473 39.59 7.80 5.71
CA CYS A 473 40.38 9.06 5.63
C CYS A 473 39.79 10.01 4.58
N ALA A 474 38.95 9.52 3.68
CA ALA A 474 38.30 10.28 2.63
C ALA A 474 37.06 11.01 3.16
N ASN A 475 36.77 12.18 2.59
CA ASN A 475 35.46 12.79 2.82
C ASN A 475 34.36 12.09 1.99
N TYR A 476 33.10 12.43 2.26
CA TYR A 476 31.94 11.86 1.57
C TYR A 476 32.05 11.87 0.04
N ASP A 477 32.44 13.02 -0.55
CA ASP A 477 32.48 13.15 -2.02
C ASP A 477 33.59 12.27 -2.65
N GLN A 478 34.75 12.16 -1.98
CA GLN A 478 35.85 11.28 -2.40
C GLN A 478 35.44 9.80 -2.28
N ALA A 479 34.85 9.41 -1.14
CA ALA A 479 34.36 8.04 -0.93
C ALA A 479 33.29 7.68 -1.98
N LYS A 480 32.32 8.55 -2.17
CA LYS A 480 31.26 8.33 -3.17
C LYS A 480 31.76 8.23 -4.60
N ALA A 481 32.75 9.07 -4.98
CA ALA A 481 33.33 9.03 -6.30
C ALA A 481 34.13 7.75 -6.59
N ASP A 482 34.83 7.22 -5.59
CA ASP A 482 35.54 5.94 -5.70
C ASP A 482 34.55 4.77 -5.82
N LEU A 483 33.59 4.72 -4.94
CA LEU A 483 32.54 3.69 -4.97
C LEU A 483 31.72 3.71 -6.27
N GLN A 484 31.46 4.89 -6.83
CA GLN A 484 30.79 5.00 -8.14
C GLN A 484 31.64 4.39 -9.25
N LYS A 485 32.96 4.64 -9.27
CA LYS A 485 33.86 4.00 -10.25
C LYS A 485 33.86 2.49 -10.15
N SER A 486 33.81 1.95 -8.92
CA SER A 486 33.67 0.51 -8.72
C SER A 486 32.33 -0.02 -9.29
N LEU A 487 31.23 0.69 -9.06
CA LEU A 487 29.91 0.34 -9.61
C LEU A 487 29.86 0.43 -11.14
N ASP A 488 30.62 1.36 -11.75
CA ASP A 488 30.68 1.50 -13.21
C ASP A 488 31.33 0.27 -13.87
N ILE A 489 32.11 -0.50 -13.12
CA ILE A 489 32.76 -1.75 -13.57
C ILE A 489 31.87 -2.96 -13.21
N ILE A 490 31.49 -3.09 -11.94
CA ILE A 490 30.79 -4.26 -11.40
C ILE A 490 29.31 -4.29 -11.81
N LYS A 491 28.68 -3.12 -11.94
CA LYS A 491 27.26 -2.91 -12.35
C LYS A 491 26.22 -3.58 -11.46
N ASP A 492 26.61 -3.87 -10.22
CA ASP A 492 25.75 -4.45 -9.20
C ASP A 492 25.97 -3.74 -7.86
N ASN A 493 24.90 -3.16 -7.30
CA ASN A 493 24.88 -2.49 -6.00
C ASN A 493 24.15 -3.31 -4.94
N THR A 494 24.13 -4.63 -5.08
CA THR A 494 23.49 -5.51 -4.09
C THR A 494 24.23 -5.46 -2.77
N SER A 495 25.56 -5.50 -2.79
CA SER A 495 26.36 -5.47 -1.56
C SER A 495 27.70 -4.76 -1.71
N PHE A 496 28.23 -4.32 -0.57
CA PHE A 496 29.53 -3.68 -0.44
C PHE A 496 30.32 -4.29 0.72
N CYS A 497 31.63 -4.28 0.67
CA CYS A 497 32.50 -4.65 1.78
C CYS A 497 33.47 -3.53 2.11
N TYR A 498 33.55 -3.17 3.41
CA TYR A 498 34.49 -2.15 3.88
C TYR A 498 35.92 -2.71 3.94
N PRO A 499 36.92 -2.05 3.26
CA PRO A 499 38.32 -2.39 3.40
C PRO A 499 38.77 -2.36 4.88
N PHE A 500 39.56 -3.34 5.29
CA PHE A 500 40.08 -3.45 6.66
C PHE A 500 38.99 -3.48 7.74
N TYR A 501 37.74 -3.83 7.40
CA TYR A 501 36.52 -3.72 8.24
C TYR A 501 36.25 -2.31 8.76
N SER A 502 36.90 -1.28 8.20
CA SER A 502 36.86 0.10 8.69
C SER A 502 35.77 0.90 7.99
N TYR A 503 34.95 1.58 8.78
CA TYR A 503 33.87 2.45 8.31
C TYR A 503 33.68 3.64 9.25
N ASP A 504 33.08 4.70 8.76
CA ASP A 504 32.57 5.85 9.51
C ASP A 504 31.25 6.32 8.89
N ASP A 505 30.69 7.40 9.43
CA ASP A 505 29.38 7.90 8.97
C ASP A 505 29.40 8.41 7.52
N GLU A 506 30.54 8.98 7.06
CA GLU A 506 30.72 9.45 5.69
C GLU A 506 30.75 8.28 4.70
N ALA A 507 31.50 7.23 5.00
CA ALA A 507 31.54 6.01 4.20
C ALA A 507 30.18 5.31 4.16
N ILE A 508 29.50 5.17 5.31
CA ILE A 508 28.15 4.59 5.37
C ILE A 508 27.16 5.39 4.55
N LYS A 509 27.23 6.72 4.64
CA LYS A 509 26.36 7.62 3.85
C LYS A 509 26.60 7.44 2.35
N ALA A 510 27.87 7.38 1.89
CA ALA A 510 28.21 7.16 0.50
C ALA A 510 27.66 5.82 -0.02
N VAL A 511 27.81 4.74 0.75
CA VAL A 511 27.27 3.41 0.45
C VAL A 511 25.74 3.43 0.31
N LYS A 512 25.05 4.09 1.24
CA LYS A 512 23.58 4.24 1.21
C LYS A 512 23.10 5.03 -0.01
N ASP A 513 23.74 6.16 -0.29
CA ASP A 513 23.34 7.07 -1.36
C ASP A 513 23.59 6.49 -2.77
N LEU A 514 24.52 5.54 -2.89
CA LEU A 514 24.74 4.75 -4.11
C LEU A 514 23.80 3.55 -4.24
N GLY A 515 22.92 3.34 -3.26
CA GLY A 515 21.86 2.35 -3.32
C GLY A 515 22.27 0.92 -2.99
N PHE A 516 23.47 0.69 -2.41
CA PHE A 516 23.83 -0.62 -1.89
C PHE A 516 22.79 -1.08 -0.86
N LYS A 517 22.45 -2.37 -0.89
CA LYS A 517 21.42 -2.93 -0.01
C LYS A 517 21.99 -3.34 1.35
N VAL A 518 23.19 -3.90 1.35
CA VAL A 518 23.91 -4.30 2.57
C VAL A 518 25.38 -3.93 2.45
N ALA A 519 26.04 -3.72 3.59
CA ALA A 519 27.49 -3.56 3.64
C ALA A 519 28.08 -4.43 4.77
N PHE A 520 29.20 -5.09 4.48
CA PHE A 520 29.85 -6.04 5.35
C PHE A 520 31.04 -5.42 6.09
N ALA A 521 31.12 -5.73 7.38
CA ALA A 521 32.18 -5.33 8.30
C ALA A 521 32.81 -6.57 8.98
N GLY A 522 33.62 -6.37 9.99
CA GLY A 522 34.04 -7.42 10.93
C GLY A 522 33.00 -7.65 12.03
N GLY A 523 33.28 -8.54 12.99
CA GLY A 523 32.38 -8.74 14.12
C GLY A 523 32.51 -10.07 14.83
N ASN A 524 32.94 -11.12 14.15
CA ASN A 524 33.14 -12.48 14.69
C ASN A 524 31.88 -13.08 15.35
N VAL A 525 30.69 -12.73 14.82
CA VAL A 525 29.38 -13.25 15.22
C VAL A 525 28.54 -13.56 13.99
N LYS A 526 27.49 -14.35 14.13
CA LYS A 526 26.53 -14.62 13.06
C LYS A 526 25.73 -13.36 12.70
N ALA A 527 25.50 -13.13 11.44
CA ALA A 527 24.54 -12.15 10.97
C ALA A 527 23.11 -12.59 11.33
N ARG A 528 22.30 -11.66 11.80
CA ARG A 528 20.88 -11.88 12.14
C ARG A 528 19.99 -10.89 11.38
N ARG A 529 18.71 -11.14 11.29
CA ARG A 529 17.75 -10.16 10.75
C ARG A 529 17.75 -8.84 11.53
N THR A 530 18.19 -8.87 12.80
CA THR A 530 18.40 -7.70 13.65
C THR A 530 19.71 -6.95 13.37
N SER A 531 20.65 -7.52 12.63
CA SER A 531 21.92 -6.86 12.31
C SER A 531 21.69 -5.59 11.52
N ASP A 532 22.52 -4.55 11.80
CA ASP A 532 22.58 -3.35 10.96
C ASP A 532 22.97 -3.75 9.53
N LYS A 533 22.14 -3.40 8.54
CA LYS A 533 22.30 -3.77 7.14
C LYS A 533 23.57 -3.18 6.52
N TYR A 534 24.10 -2.12 7.10
CA TYR A 534 25.32 -1.45 6.65
C TYR A 534 26.54 -1.73 7.53
N LYS A 535 26.44 -2.70 8.45
CA LYS A 535 27.51 -3.19 9.33
C LYS A 535 27.35 -4.69 9.57
N VAL A 536 27.01 -5.46 8.53
CA VAL A 536 26.79 -6.90 8.66
C VAL A 536 28.07 -7.58 9.15
N PRO A 537 28.03 -8.33 10.27
CA PRO A 537 29.20 -8.96 10.84
C PRO A 537 29.65 -10.18 10.04
N ARG A 538 30.97 -10.43 10.05
CA ARG A 538 31.57 -11.58 9.39
C ARG A 538 32.56 -12.31 10.31
N TYR A 539 32.77 -13.59 10.05
CA TYR A 539 33.83 -14.39 10.67
C TYR A 539 35.07 -14.39 9.79
N PRO A 540 36.21 -13.79 10.21
CA PRO A 540 37.45 -13.93 9.47
C PRO A 540 37.93 -15.39 9.54
N ILE A 541 38.35 -15.90 8.39
CA ILE A 541 38.97 -17.22 8.24
C ILE A 541 40.45 -17.00 7.97
N GLN A 542 41.27 -17.39 8.95
CA GLN A 542 42.71 -17.18 8.94
C GLN A 542 43.50 -18.47 8.69
N SER A 543 44.79 -18.37 8.41
CA SER A 543 45.67 -19.48 8.05
C SER A 543 45.75 -20.58 9.12
N ASP A 544 45.60 -20.21 10.41
CA ASP A 544 45.67 -21.10 11.58
C ASP A 544 44.35 -21.74 11.97
N ILE A 545 43.24 -21.47 11.24
CA ILE A 545 41.94 -22.00 11.57
C ILE A 545 41.93 -23.53 11.58
N THR A 546 41.42 -24.11 12.63
CA THR A 546 41.17 -25.55 12.72
C THR A 546 39.77 -25.90 12.24
N MET A 547 39.56 -27.16 11.81
CA MET A 547 38.22 -27.63 11.46
C MET A 547 37.24 -27.49 12.64
N GLN A 548 37.68 -27.66 13.88
CA GLN A 548 36.83 -27.47 15.05
C GLN A 548 36.39 -26.04 15.21
N ASP A 549 37.27 -25.05 14.98
CA ASP A 549 36.93 -23.63 15.00
C ASP A 549 35.99 -23.24 13.85
N PHE A 550 36.25 -23.78 12.66
CA PHE A 550 35.36 -23.61 11.52
C PHE A 550 33.94 -24.11 11.82
N ILE A 551 33.81 -25.34 12.34
CA ILE A 551 32.52 -25.92 12.72
C ILE A 551 31.83 -25.06 13.78
N LYS A 552 32.55 -24.59 14.80
CA LYS A 552 32.01 -23.73 15.84
C LYS A 552 31.46 -22.41 15.28
N LYS A 553 32.07 -21.83 14.24
CA LYS A 553 31.59 -20.58 13.63
C LYS A 553 30.27 -20.79 12.85
N ILE A 554 30.06 -21.94 12.24
CA ILE A 554 28.89 -22.20 11.40
C ILE A 554 27.74 -22.87 12.16
N SER A 555 28.02 -23.58 13.27
CA SER A 555 27.02 -24.23 14.15
C SER A 555 26.29 -23.19 14.99
#